data_31bc945c28435e4b4b248d7887362e64
#
_entry.id   31bc945c28435e4b4b248d7887362e64
#
_cell.length_a   1.000
_cell.length_b   1.000
_cell.length_c   1.000
_cell.angle_alpha   90.00
_cell.angle_beta   90.00
_cell.angle_gamma   90.00
#
_symmetry.space_group_name_H-M   'P 1'
#
loop_
_entity.id
_entity.type
_entity.pdbx_description
1 polymer ?
#
loop_
_entity_poly.entity_id
_entity_poly.type
_entity_poly.pdbx_seq_one_letter_code
_entity_poly.pdbx_strand_id
1 'polypeptide(L)'
;MQEGALLIAGVGSLGCTWAKEAHSQVSDWVDLALIDADNRSMDGVRHANCLLLGDTPSEVGCAGMPQLAEARMRTLQPITSHFLEQAELVLILTGLGGGSGSGAAIEFARQASQSGCMVISVAGMPFEAQAERQKIAENALVRLTEVSDVCVELSLDRMAWQARERGVDWQQGSAWVEELCEGLMRTLAKVGLINLDLMDLRAIISKTGHSTLLVAEGHSDDAETLYRRARSSP
;
A
#
# COMPACT_ATOMS: atom_id res chain seq x y z
N MET A 1 -0.11 16.71 -14.00
CA MET A 1 -0.67 16.45 -12.66
C MET A 1 -0.06 17.45 -11.70
N GLN A 2 -0.81 17.84 -10.68
CA GLN A 2 -0.34 18.74 -9.64
C GLN A 2 0.68 17.99 -8.75
N GLU A 3 1.71 18.67 -8.27
CA GLU A 3 2.66 18.10 -7.30
C GLU A 3 1.87 17.71 -6.04
N GLY A 4 2.09 16.50 -5.51
CA GLY A 4 1.34 15.97 -4.38
C GLY A 4 0.06 15.18 -4.70
N ALA A 5 -0.33 15.08 -5.99
CA ALA A 5 -1.57 14.39 -6.36
C ALA A 5 -1.53 12.86 -6.13
N LEU A 6 -0.34 12.25 -6.15
CA LEU A 6 -0.14 10.82 -5.90
C LEU A 6 0.69 10.61 -4.65
N LEU A 7 0.20 9.75 -3.76
CA LEU A 7 0.85 9.42 -2.48
C LEU A 7 1.00 7.90 -2.34
N ILE A 8 2.21 7.43 -2.06
CA ILE A 8 2.46 6.08 -1.56
C ILE A 8 2.58 6.15 -0.04
N ALA A 9 1.83 5.34 0.68
CA ALA A 9 1.85 5.27 2.13
C ALA A 9 2.21 3.86 2.61
N GLY A 10 3.33 3.74 3.32
CA GLY A 10 3.73 2.51 4.01
C GLY A 10 3.25 2.51 5.45
N VAL A 11 2.49 1.49 5.86
CA VAL A 11 1.97 1.39 7.23
C VAL A 11 2.43 0.11 7.89
N GLY A 12 3.09 0.25 9.04
CA GLY A 12 3.79 -0.83 9.74
C GLY A 12 5.10 -1.20 9.06
N SER A 13 5.92 -2.01 9.70
CA SER A 13 7.30 -2.27 9.27
C SER A 13 7.40 -2.85 7.85
N LEU A 14 6.56 -3.83 7.51
CA LEU A 14 6.54 -4.43 6.17
C LEU A 14 6.04 -3.41 5.13
N GLY A 15 4.96 -2.68 5.44
CA GLY A 15 4.42 -1.65 4.56
C GLY A 15 5.42 -0.53 4.31
N CYS A 16 6.15 -0.08 5.33
CA CYS A 16 7.22 0.91 5.18
C CYS A 16 8.36 0.41 4.28
N THR A 17 8.74 -0.87 4.38
CA THR A 17 9.75 -1.48 3.50
C THR A 17 9.28 -1.43 2.05
N TRP A 18 8.10 -1.96 1.76
CA TRP A 18 7.52 -1.96 0.42
C TRP A 18 7.35 -0.55 -0.16
N ALA A 19 6.88 0.39 0.66
CA ALA A 19 6.67 1.77 0.22
C ALA A 19 7.98 2.48 -0.14
N LYS A 20 9.04 2.27 0.62
CA LYS A 20 10.37 2.83 0.32
C LYS A 20 10.92 2.28 -0.99
N GLU A 21 10.81 0.98 -1.21
CA GLU A 21 11.28 0.32 -2.42
C GLU A 21 10.48 0.79 -3.65
N ALA A 22 9.14 0.75 -3.57
CA ALA A 22 8.27 1.21 -4.63
C ALA A 22 8.47 2.70 -4.96
N HIS A 23 8.56 3.56 -3.94
CA HIS A 23 8.78 4.99 -4.12
C HIS A 23 10.12 5.30 -4.78
N SER A 24 11.17 4.52 -4.53
CA SER A 24 12.49 4.73 -5.12
C SER A 24 12.48 4.76 -6.65
N GLN A 25 11.51 4.11 -7.28
CA GLN A 25 11.33 4.04 -8.74
C GLN A 25 10.53 5.22 -9.32
N VAL A 26 9.82 5.96 -8.46
CA VAL A 26 8.83 6.98 -8.88
C VAL A 26 8.95 8.30 -8.09
N SER A 27 10.06 8.50 -7.39
CA SER A 27 10.28 9.59 -6.42
C SER A 27 10.13 11.00 -6.97
N ASP A 28 10.25 11.19 -8.28
CA ASP A 28 10.24 12.53 -8.89
C ASP A 28 8.82 13.14 -8.98
N TRP A 29 7.78 12.36 -8.78
CA TRP A 29 6.39 12.77 -9.03
C TRP A 29 5.34 12.10 -8.13
N VAL A 30 5.79 11.35 -7.14
CA VAL A 30 4.93 10.69 -6.14
C VAL A 30 5.45 11.01 -4.75
N ASP A 31 4.58 11.43 -3.86
CA ASP A 31 4.92 11.66 -2.47
C ASP A 31 4.96 10.36 -1.66
N LEU A 32 5.68 10.37 -0.54
CA LEU A 32 5.84 9.25 0.36
C LEU A 32 5.40 9.59 1.77
N ALA A 33 4.58 8.73 2.38
CA ALA A 33 4.29 8.73 3.81
C ALA A 33 4.71 7.39 4.44
N LEU A 34 5.36 7.44 5.59
CA LEU A 34 5.76 6.26 6.36
C LEU A 34 5.16 6.36 7.76
N ILE A 35 4.45 5.32 8.18
CA ILE A 35 3.64 5.31 9.41
C ILE A 35 3.96 4.04 10.20
N ASP A 36 4.64 4.16 11.32
CA ASP A 36 4.88 3.02 12.22
C ASP A 36 5.09 3.48 13.67
N ALA A 37 5.07 2.55 14.60
CA ALA A 37 5.46 2.74 15.99
C ALA A 37 6.98 2.59 16.19
N ASP A 38 7.67 1.96 15.25
CA ASP A 38 9.14 1.79 15.28
C ASP A 38 9.79 2.74 14.28
N ASN A 39 10.55 3.69 14.79
CA ASN A 39 11.24 4.70 13.96
C ASN A 39 12.22 4.08 12.94
N ARG A 40 12.81 2.94 13.27
CA ARG A 40 13.77 2.24 12.37
C ARG A 40 13.15 1.81 11.04
N SER A 41 11.85 1.51 11.02
CA SER A 41 11.15 1.15 9.79
C SER A 41 11.03 2.34 8.82
N MET A 42 11.10 3.56 9.33
CA MET A 42 10.95 4.81 8.58
C MET A 42 12.29 5.46 8.20
N ASP A 43 13.41 4.95 8.68
CA ASP A 43 14.75 5.49 8.41
C ASP A 43 15.16 5.34 6.94
N GLY A 44 16.08 6.21 6.51
CA GLY A 44 16.79 6.10 5.23
C GLY A 44 16.14 6.83 4.05
N VAL A 45 15.00 7.50 4.23
CA VAL A 45 14.36 8.28 3.16
C VAL A 45 14.33 9.76 3.50
N ARG A 46 14.79 10.59 2.55
CA ARG A 46 14.67 12.05 2.65
C ARG A 46 13.33 12.48 2.03
N HIS A 47 12.73 13.52 2.58
CA HIS A 47 11.47 14.11 2.07
C HIS A 47 10.22 13.22 2.21
N ALA A 48 10.24 12.18 3.05
CA ALA A 48 9.04 11.43 3.39
C ALA A 48 8.30 12.08 4.56
N ASN A 49 6.96 11.98 4.55
CA ASN A 49 6.11 12.28 5.70
C ASN A 49 6.19 11.12 6.70
N CYS A 50 7.09 11.20 7.69
CA CYS A 50 7.26 10.17 8.70
C CYS A 50 6.36 10.43 9.90
N LEU A 51 5.45 9.50 10.20
CA LEU A 51 4.47 9.59 11.28
C LEU A 51 4.71 8.48 12.31
N LEU A 52 5.21 8.87 13.47
CA LEU A 52 5.45 7.95 14.57
C LEU A 52 4.14 7.71 15.35
N LEU A 53 3.75 6.44 15.47
CA LEU A 53 2.60 6.02 16.25
C LEU A 53 2.98 5.86 17.73
N GLY A 54 2.94 6.95 18.48
CA GLY A 54 3.21 6.98 19.92
C GLY A 54 4.39 7.86 20.30
N ASP A 55 4.63 7.94 21.59
CA ASP A 55 5.61 8.89 22.19
C ASP A 55 7.03 8.31 22.29
N THR A 56 7.18 7.01 22.12
CA THR A 56 8.46 6.31 22.26
C THR A 56 8.90 5.66 20.95
N PRO A 57 10.04 6.08 20.39
CA PRO A 57 10.52 5.60 19.08
C PRO A 57 10.88 4.11 19.00
N SER A 58 10.95 3.42 20.13
CA SER A 58 11.37 2.02 20.23
C SER A 58 10.21 1.03 20.44
N GLU A 59 8.98 1.49 20.32
CA GLU A 59 7.81 0.63 20.49
C GLU A 59 7.58 -0.23 19.23
N VAL A 60 7.66 -1.53 19.37
CA VAL A 60 7.50 -2.44 18.23
C VAL A 60 6.02 -2.71 17.97
N GLY A 61 5.53 -2.28 16.79
CA GLY A 61 4.24 -2.67 16.24
C GLY A 61 3.03 -2.35 17.14
N CYS A 62 3.05 -1.25 17.91
CA CYS A 62 2.02 -0.92 18.89
C CYS A 62 1.69 -2.10 19.83
N ALA A 63 2.71 -2.82 20.28
CA ALA A 63 2.60 -4.00 21.13
C ALA A 63 1.65 -5.09 20.58
N GLY A 64 1.50 -5.19 19.26
CA GLY A 64 0.59 -6.14 18.61
C GLY A 64 -0.90 -5.82 18.74
N MET A 65 -1.25 -4.61 19.20
CA MET A 65 -2.64 -4.20 19.47
C MET A 65 -3.16 -3.26 18.35
N PRO A 66 -4.00 -3.73 17.41
CA PRO A 66 -4.56 -2.89 16.34
C PRO A 66 -5.36 -1.69 16.85
N GLN A 67 -6.14 -1.87 17.92
CA GLN A 67 -6.95 -0.81 18.49
C GLN A 67 -6.11 0.34 19.04
N LEU A 68 -4.93 0.04 19.60
CA LEU A 68 -3.99 1.05 20.06
C LEU A 68 -3.41 1.83 18.86
N ALA A 69 -3.02 1.13 17.81
CA ALA A 69 -2.50 1.74 16.59
C ALA A 69 -3.54 2.64 15.91
N GLU A 70 -4.79 2.16 15.84
CA GLU A 70 -5.92 2.94 15.31
C GLU A 70 -6.16 4.23 16.13
N ALA A 71 -6.17 4.11 17.47
CA ALA A 71 -6.34 5.27 18.33
C ALA A 71 -5.21 6.29 18.19
N ARG A 72 -3.95 5.83 18.12
CA ARG A 72 -2.78 6.69 17.91
C ARG A 72 -2.82 7.35 16.54
N MET A 73 -3.16 6.61 15.48
CA MET A 73 -3.28 7.17 14.13
C MET A 73 -4.36 8.27 14.07
N ARG A 74 -5.46 8.11 14.80
CA ARG A 74 -6.51 9.13 14.89
C ARG A 74 -6.00 10.44 15.48
N THR A 75 -5.07 10.40 16.44
CA THR A 75 -4.49 11.62 17.00
C THR A 75 -3.59 12.38 16.02
N LEU A 76 -3.12 11.71 14.97
CA LEU A 76 -2.28 12.32 13.93
C LEU A 76 -3.10 12.96 12.79
N GLN A 77 -4.43 12.89 12.83
CA GLN A 77 -5.31 13.48 11.81
C GLN A 77 -4.98 14.93 11.46
N PRO A 78 -4.66 15.84 12.38
CA PRO A 78 -4.30 17.22 12.03
C PRO A 78 -3.04 17.31 11.15
N ILE A 79 -2.11 16.36 11.30
CA ILE A 79 -0.88 16.30 10.50
C ILE A 79 -1.18 15.66 9.13
N THR A 80 -1.93 14.56 9.12
CA THR A 80 -2.25 13.85 7.87
C THR A 80 -3.14 14.67 6.95
N SER A 81 -4.08 15.44 7.48
CA SER A 81 -4.95 16.31 6.68
C SER A 81 -4.15 17.25 5.78
N HIS A 82 -3.01 17.74 6.24
CA HIS A 82 -2.20 18.70 5.50
C HIS A 82 -1.68 18.17 4.14
N PHE A 83 -1.26 16.91 4.08
CA PHE A 83 -0.81 16.31 2.82
C PHE A 83 -1.90 15.52 2.11
N LEU A 84 -2.91 15.01 2.82
CA LEU A 84 -4.06 14.34 2.20
C LEU A 84 -4.97 15.29 1.42
N GLU A 85 -5.06 16.57 1.81
CA GLU A 85 -5.81 17.57 1.05
C GLU A 85 -5.26 17.83 -0.36
N GLN A 86 -3.99 17.51 -0.60
CA GLN A 86 -3.33 17.65 -1.89
C GLN A 86 -3.37 16.35 -2.71
N ALA A 87 -3.61 15.21 -2.06
CA ALA A 87 -3.60 13.91 -2.70
C ALA A 87 -4.95 13.60 -3.37
N GLU A 88 -4.91 13.16 -4.60
CA GLU A 88 -6.06 12.64 -5.33
C GLU A 88 -6.14 11.11 -5.24
N LEU A 89 -4.97 10.44 -5.15
CA LEU A 89 -4.85 9.00 -4.98
C LEU A 89 -3.83 8.66 -3.89
N VAL A 90 -4.23 7.75 -3.01
CA VAL A 90 -3.38 7.19 -1.95
C VAL A 90 -3.26 5.68 -2.16
N LEU A 91 -2.04 5.21 -2.39
CA LEU A 91 -1.71 3.80 -2.42
C LEU A 91 -1.14 3.38 -1.07
N ILE A 92 -1.90 2.61 -0.31
CA ILE A 92 -1.52 2.12 1.01
C ILE A 92 -0.90 0.73 0.89
N LEU A 93 0.33 0.58 1.36
CA LEU A 93 1.03 -0.69 1.45
C LEU A 93 1.13 -1.09 2.92
N THR A 94 0.64 -2.27 3.28
CA THR A 94 0.63 -2.69 4.68
C THR A 94 0.77 -4.21 4.83
N GLY A 95 1.36 -4.65 5.94
CA GLY A 95 1.33 -6.05 6.36
C GLY A 95 0.35 -6.21 7.53
N LEU A 96 -0.65 -7.04 7.36
CA LEU A 96 -1.64 -7.32 8.38
C LEU A 96 -1.17 -8.36 9.40
N GLY A 97 -1.89 -8.49 10.51
CA GLY A 97 -1.58 -9.44 11.59
C GLY A 97 -0.67 -8.88 12.69
N GLY A 98 -0.25 -7.62 12.59
CA GLY A 98 0.43 -6.86 13.64
C GLY A 98 -0.44 -5.72 14.16
N GLY A 99 0.07 -4.96 15.14
CA GLY A 99 -0.65 -3.79 15.68
C GLY A 99 -0.68 -2.63 14.68
N SER A 100 0.49 -2.09 14.30
CA SER A 100 0.60 -0.92 13.43
C SER A 100 -0.09 -1.14 12.09
N GLY A 101 0.28 -2.18 11.35
CA GLY A 101 -0.29 -2.46 10.03
C GLY A 101 -1.80 -2.73 10.05
N SER A 102 -2.29 -3.50 11.05
CA SER A 102 -3.72 -3.85 11.10
C SER A 102 -4.62 -2.75 11.67
N GLY A 103 -4.07 -1.81 12.44
CA GLY A 103 -4.87 -0.75 13.07
C GLY A 103 -4.69 0.60 12.36
N ALA A 104 -3.45 1.05 12.22
CA ALA A 104 -3.19 2.37 11.65
C ALA A 104 -3.54 2.46 10.16
N ALA A 105 -3.39 1.37 9.39
CA ALA A 105 -3.76 1.38 7.98
C ALA A 105 -5.25 1.63 7.77
N ILE A 106 -6.12 1.04 8.60
CA ILE A 106 -7.57 1.25 8.53
C ILE A 106 -7.92 2.70 8.81
N GLU A 107 -7.35 3.27 9.87
CA GLU A 107 -7.63 4.66 10.23
C GLU A 107 -7.05 5.64 9.21
N PHE A 108 -5.86 5.39 8.69
CA PHE A 108 -5.28 6.21 7.64
C PHE A 108 -6.08 6.16 6.34
N ALA A 109 -6.51 4.97 5.92
CA ALA A 109 -7.41 4.79 4.76
C ALA A 109 -8.72 5.58 4.95
N ARG A 110 -9.30 5.54 6.16
CA ARG A 110 -10.50 6.32 6.48
C ARG A 110 -10.25 7.83 6.37
N GLN A 111 -9.13 8.33 6.88
CA GLN A 111 -8.76 9.74 6.77
C GLN A 111 -8.56 10.17 5.32
N ALA A 112 -7.89 9.34 4.51
CA ALA A 112 -7.69 9.58 3.09
C ALA A 112 -9.03 9.61 2.33
N SER A 113 -9.90 8.64 2.56
CA SER A 113 -11.25 8.61 1.97
C SER A 113 -12.10 9.83 2.38
N GLN A 114 -12.04 10.25 3.65
CA GLN A 114 -12.73 11.45 4.12
C GLN A 114 -12.18 12.74 3.52
N SER A 115 -10.90 12.78 3.16
CA SER A 115 -10.29 13.90 2.42
C SER A 115 -10.63 13.88 0.93
N GLY A 116 -11.38 12.89 0.44
CA GLY A 116 -11.80 12.76 -0.96
C GLY A 116 -10.79 12.06 -1.86
N CYS A 117 -9.71 11.51 -1.30
CA CYS A 117 -8.75 10.72 -2.06
C CYS A 117 -9.38 9.41 -2.54
N MET A 118 -8.93 8.93 -3.71
CA MET A 118 -9.09 7.52 -4.07
C MET A 118 -8.12 6.69 -3.25
N VAL A 119 -8.60 5.62 -2.62
CA VAL A 119 -7.79 4.77 -1.73
C VAL A 119 -7.65 3.37 -2.32
N ILE A 120 -6.41 3.01 -2.66
CA ILE A 120 -6.04 1.65 -3.05
C ILE A 120 -5.16 1.07 -1.96
N SER A 121 -5.57 -0.04 -1.36
CA SER A 121 -4.81 -0.72 -0.31
C SER A 121 -4.26 -2.05 -0.81
N VAL A 122 -2.99 -2.32 -0.53
CA VAL A 122 -2.32 -3.60 -0.78
C VAL A 122 -1.94 -4.18 0.58
N ALA A 123 -2.57 -5.28 0.93
CA ALA A 123 -2.54 -5.89 2.24
C ALA A 123 -1.85 -7.25 2.23
N GLY A 124 -0.65 -7.35 2.80
CA GLY A 124 0.07 -8.61 2.98
C GLY A 124 -0.53 -9.41 4.14
N MET A 125 -1.07 -10.59 3.84
CA MET A 125 -1.57 -11.54 4.83
C MET A 125 -0.40 -12.32 5.46
N PRO A 126 -0.38 -12.51 6.78
CA PRO A 126 0.70 -13.23 7.45
C PRO A 126 0.76 -14.70 6.98
N PHE A 127 1.88 -15.36 7.25
CA PHE A 127 2.05 -16.77 6.94
C PHE A 127 1.00 -17.65 7.62
N GLU A 128 0.50 -18.66 6.92
CA GLU A 128 -0.51 -19.62 7.44
C GLU A 128 -0.09 -20.26 8.76
N ALA A 129 1.22 -20.48 8.96
CA ALA A 129 1.76 -21.00 10.22
C ALA A 129 1.57 -20.06 11.42
N GLN A 130 1.20 -18.79 11.21
CA GLN A 130 1.03 -17.76 12.24
C GLN A 130 -0.44 -17.56 12.62
N ALA A 131 -1.11 -18.59 13.13
CA ALA A 131 -2.56 -18.62 13.34
C ALA A 131 -3.14 -17.43 14.12
N GLU A 132 -2.44 -16.93 15.15
CA GLU A 132 -2.92 -15.78 15.92
C GLU A 132 -2.85 -14.47 15.09
N ARG A 133 -1.83 -14.33 14.25
CA ARG A 133 -1.70 -13.20 13.33
C ARG A 133 -2.73 -13.27 12.20
N GLN A 134 -3.06 -14.47 11.72
CA GLN A 134 -4.11 -14.69 10.73
C GLN A 134 -5.46 -14.16 11.21
N LYS A 135 -5.88 -14.48 12.42
CA LYS A 135 -7.14 -13.99 13.00
C LYS A 135 -7.20 -12.45 13.07
N ILE A 136 -6.08 -11.82 13.44
CA ILE A 136 -5.98 -10.35 13.46
C ILE A 136 -6.08 -9.81 12.03
N ALA A 137 -5.38 -10.44 11.09
CA ALA A 137 -5.31 -10.01 9.70
C ALA A 137 -6.66 -10.13 9.00
N GLU A 138 -7.38 -11.23 9.17
CA GLU A 138 -8.72 -11.45 8.60
C GLU A 138 -9.71 -10.35 9.03
N ASN A 139 -9.74 -10.04 10.35
CA ASN A 139 -10.58 -8.96 10.85
C ASN A 139 -10.16 -7.60 10.31
N ALA A 140 -8.85 -7.33 10.23
CA ALA A 140 -8.32 -6.09 9.70
C ALA A 140 -8.60 -5.95 8.20
N LEU A 141 -8.48 -7.02 7.42
CA LEU A 141 -8.75 -7.04 5.98
C LEU A 141 -10.18 -6.63 5.67
N VAL A 142 -11.16 -7.21 6.37
CA VAL A 142 -12.58 -6.85 6.21
C VAL A 142 -12.78 -5.35 6.43
N ARG A 143 -12.25 -4.82 7.52
CA ARG A 143 -12.39 -3.40 7.87
C ARG A 143 -11.62 -2.48 6.91
N LEU A 144 -10.47 -2.91 6.41
CA LEU A 144 -9.68 -2.14 5.43
C LEU A 144 -10.41 -2.08 4.09
N THR A 145 -11.04 -3.20 3.67
CA THR A 145 -11.86 -3.25 2.46
C THR A 145 -13.05 -2.30 2.52
N GLU A 146 -13.66 -2.11 3.69
CA GLU A 146 -14.79 -1.18 3.86
C GLU A 146 -14.43 0.30 3.69
N VAL A 147 -13.17 0.66 3.87
CA VAL A 147 -12.69 2.06 3.82
C VAL A 147 -11.78 2.35 2.64
N SER A 148 -11.53 1.37 1.78
CA SER A 148 -10.73 1.48 0.55
C SER A 148 -11.63 1.32 -0.68
N ASP A 149 -11.33 2.04 -1.75
CA ASP A 149 -12.00 1.86 -3.05
C ASP A 149 -11.58 0.53 -3.70
N VAL A 150 -10.31 0.13 -3.50
CA VAL A 150 -9.77 -1.17 -3.89
C VAL A 150 -8.92 -1.70 -2.75
N CYS A 151 -9.10 -2.97 -2.39
CA CYS A 151 -8.24 -3.67 -1.44
C CYS A 151 -7.71 -4.95 -2.09
N VAL A 152 -6.40 -5.01 -2.30
CA VAL A 152 -5.69 -6.15 -2.86
C VAL A 152 -5.12 -6.98 -1.72
N GLU A 153 -5.52 -8.23 -1.65
CA GLU A 153 -4.99 -9.21 -0.70
C GLU A 153 -3.78 -9.93 -1.29
N LEU A 154 -2.66 -9.94 -0.56
CA LEU A 154 -1.44 -10.66 -0.92
C LEU A 154 -1.12 -11.74 0.10
N SER A 155 -0.97 -12.98 -0.37
CA SER A 155 -0.48 -14.07 0.47
C SER A 155 1.04 -14.01 0.59
N LEU A 156 1.57 -13.80 1.80
CA LEU A 156 3.01 -13.85 2.04
C LEU A 156 3.60 -15.25 1.79
N ASP A 157 2.81 -16.31 1.96
CA ASP A 157 3.24 -17.69 1.60
C ASP A 157 3.51 -17.81 0.09
N ARG A 158 2.59 -17.31 -0.74
CA ARG A 158 2.78 -17.30 -2.20
C ARG A 158 3.96 -16.44 -2.61
N MET A 159 4.10 -15.25 -2.02
CA MET A 159 5.23 -14.36 -2.29
C MET A 159 6.56 -15.00 -1.91
N ALA A 160 6.65 -15.61 -0.72
CA ALA A 160 7.85 -16.31 -0.29
C ALA A 160 8.19 -17.52 -1.17
N TRP A 161 7.17 -18.27 -1.59
CA TRP A 161 7.37 -19.37 -2.53
C TRP A 161 7.91 -18.89 -3.88
N GLN A 162 7.33 -17.84 -4.44
CA GLN A 162 7.80 -17.28 -5.73
C GLN A 162 9.19 -16.67 -5.63
N ALA A 163 9.50 -15.96 -4.55
CA ALA A 163 10.82 -15.42 -4.31
C ALA A 163 11.88 -16.53 -4.23
N ARG A 164 11.55 -17.64 -3.55
CA ARG A 164 12.40 -18.82 -3.47
C ARG A 164 12.67 -19.47 -4.84
N GLU A 165 11.64 -19.60 -5.67
CA GLU A 165 11.78 -20.11 -7.04
C GLU A 165 12.68 -19.20 -7.90
N ARG A 166 12.68 -17.90 -7.65
CA ARG A 166 13.53 -16.91 -8.33
C ARG A 166 14.91 -16.74 -7.68
N GLY A 167 15.17 -17.36 -6.52
CA GLY A 167 16.42 -17.24 -5.78
C GLY A 167 16.66 -15.86 -5.17
N VAL A 168 15.58 -15.11 -4.86
CA VAL A 168 15.62 -13.78 -4.23
C VAL A 168 15.05 -13.83 -2.82
N ASP A 169 15.42 -12.84 -1.98
CA ASP A 169 14.84 -12.70 -0.65
C ASP A 169 13.47 -11.98 -0.76
N TRP A 170 12.42 -12.62 -0.31
CA TRP A 170 11.07 -12.08 -0.34
C TRP A 170 10.89 -10.83 0.54
N GLN A 171 11.76 -10.59 1.51
CA GLN A 171 11.75 -9.40 2.36
C GLN A 171 12.38 -8.17 1.68
N GLN A 172 13.28 -8.42 0.72
CA GLN A 172 14.04 -7.38 0.03
C GLN A 172 13.51 -7.05 -1.37
N GLY A 173 12.31 -7.26 -1.63
CA GLY A 173 11.76 -7.01 -2.95
C GLY A 173 10.98 -8.23 -3.38
N SER A 174 9.78 -8.20 -2.99
CA SER A 174 8.80 -8.79 -3.85
C SER A 174 8.73 -7.85 -5.06
N ALA A 175 9.56 -8.06 -6.05
CA ALA A 175 9.56 -7.31 -7.31
C ALA A 175 8.14 -7.04 -7.82
N TRP A 176 7.19 -7.87 -7.40
CA TRP A 176 5.78 -7.74 -7.72
C TRP A 176 5.10 -6.50 -7.10
N VAL A 177 5.36 -6.19 -5.81
CA VAL A 177 4.77 -4.98 -5.18
C VAL A 177 5.36 -3.73 -5.81
N GLU A 178 6.66 -3.75 -6.11
CA GLU A 178 7.35 -2.66 -6.80
C GLU A 178 6.82 -2.50 -8.22
N GLU A 179 6.73 -3.58 -9.00
CA GLU A 179 6.18 -3.58 -10.36
C GLU A 179 4.73 -3.10 -10.39
N LEU A 180 3.91 -3.53 -9.43
CA LEU A 180 2.52 -3.07 -9.27
C LEU A 180 2.45 -1.57 -9.02
N CYS A 181 3.21 -1.08 -8.04
CA CYS A 181 3.22 0.32 -7.65
C CYS A 181 3.78 1.20 -8.78
N GLU A 182 4.91 0.81 -9.37
CA GLU A 182 5.54 1.51 -10.46
C GLU A 182 4.61 1.56 -11.69
N GLY A 183 4.04 0.43 -12.08
CA GLY A 183 3.12 0.32 -13.21
C GLY A 183 1.89 1.19 -13.05
N LEU A 184 1.25 1.13 -11.87
CA LEU A 184 0.09 1.96 -11.55
C LEU A 184 0.46 3.45 -11.56
N MET A 185 1.49 3.83 -10.83
CA MET A 185 1.89 5.24 -10.70
C MET A 185 2.37 5.82 -12.03
N ARG A 186 3.15 5.08 -12.81
CA ARG A 186 3.59 5.52 -14.15
C ARG A 186 2.41 5.68 -15.11
N THR A 187 1.43 4.79 -15.06
CA THR A 187 0.25 4.86 -15.92
C THR A 187 -0.57 6.12 -15.64
N LEU A 188 -0.69 6.51 -14.38
CA LEU A 188 -1.43 7.69 -13.96
C LEU A 188 -0.64 9.00 -14.16
N ALA A 189 0.69 8.97 -13.99
CA ALA A 189 1.53 10.16 -14.06
C ALA A 189 1.95 10.53 -15.47
N LYS A 190 2.13 9.57 -16.38
CA LYS A 190 2.64 9.84 -17.73
C LYS A 190 1.51 10.07 -18.73
N VAL A 191 1.62 11.17 -19.45
CA VAL A 191 0.80 11.44 -20.64
C VAL A 191 1.26 10.50 -21.76
N GLY A 192 0.44 9.53 -22.12
CA GLY A 192 0.68 8.55 -23.19
C GLY A 192 -0.22 8.76 -24.40
N LEU A 193 -0.19 7.80 -25.32
CA LEU A 193 -1.08 7.79 -26.49
C LEU A 193 -2.55 7.60 -26.09
N ILE A 194 -2.80 6.86 -25.01
CA ILE A 194 -4.08 6.71 -24.32
C ILE A 194 -3.81 7.13 -22.87
N ASN A 195 -4.45 8.21 -22.44
CA ASN A 195 -4.33 8.68 -21.07
C ASN A 195 -5.41 8.04 -20.24
N LEU A 196 -5.00 7.24 -19.24
CA LEU A 196 -5.87 6.84 -18.16
C LEU A 196 -5.77 7.92 -17.08
N ASP A 197 -6.86 8.63 -16.82
CA ASP A 197 -6.91 9.57 -15.72
C ASP A 197 -7.58 8.97 -14.48
N LEU A 198 -7.53 9.69 -13.36
CA LEU A 198 -8.15 9.22 -12.11
C LEU A 198 -9.69 9.15 -12.21
N MET A 199 -10.31 9.91 -13.11
CA MET A 199 -11.76 9.85 -13.34
C MET A 199 -12.13 8.55 -14.02
N ASP A 200 -11.34 8.12 -15.01
CA ASP A 200 -11.52 6.83 -15.67
C ASP A 200 -11.35 5.68 -14.69
N LEU A 201 -10.33 5.75 -13.84
CA LEU A 201 -10.09 4.76 -12.80
C LEU A 201 -11.25 4.71 -11.79
N ARG A 202 -11.75 5.85 -11.32
CA ARG A 202 -12.93 5.95 -10.46
C ARG A 202 -14.16 5.35 -11.11
N ALA A 203 -14.39 5.59 -12.40
CA ALA A 203 -15.52 5.06 -13.15
C ALA A 203 -15.49 3.52 -13.28
N ILE A 204 -14.28 2.93 -13.35
CA ILE A 204 -14.09 1.48 -13.38
C ILE A 204 -14.34 0.88 -11.99
N ILE A 205 -13.75 1.45 -10.96
CA ILE A 205 -13.80 0.97 -9.58
C ILE A 205 -15.19 1.12 -8.96
N SER A 206 -15.96 2.13 -9.36
CA SER A 206 -17.32 2.36 -8.85
C SER A 206 -18.33 1.26 -9.21
N LYS A 207 -17.96 0.31 -10.07
CA LYS A 207 -18.80 -0.85 -10.39
C LYS A 207 -18.70 -1.87 -9.27
N THR A 208 -19.87 -2.30 -8.76
CA THR A 208 -19.97 -3.35 -7.73
C THR A 208 -19.42 -4.67 -8.24
N GLY A 209 -18.61 -5.35 -7.44
CA GLY A 209 -18.05 -6.67 -7.76
C GLY A 209 -16.67 -6.89 -7.14
N HIS A 210 -16.19 -8.13 -7.24
CA HIS A 210 -14.82 -8.43 -6.91
C HIS A 210 -13.91 -7.99 -8.05
N SER A 211 -12.91 -7.17 -7.72
CA SER A 211 -11.90 -6.72 -8.67
C SER A 211 -10.50 -7.07 -8.15
N THR A 212 -9.59 -7.27 -9.07
CA THR A 212 -8.16 -7.43 -8.76
C THR A 212 -7.36 -6.49 -9.64
N LEU A 213 -6.23 -6.05 -9.14
CA LEU A 213 -5.29 -5.24 -9.89
C LEU A 213 -4.19 -6.15 -10.45
N LEU A 214 -4.04 -6.14 -11.77
CA LEU A 214 -3.06 -6.93 -12.48
C LEU A 214 -2.13 -5.99 -13.26
N VAL A 215 -0.84 -6.23 -13.19
CA VAL A 215 0.18 -5.46 -13.92
C VAL A 215 1.08 -6.39 -14.70
N ALA A 216 1.35 -6.05 -15.95
CA ALA A 216 2.38 -6.69 -16.76
C ALA A 216 2.96 -5.70 -17.78
N GLU A 217 4.23 -5.84 -18.07
CA GLU A 217 4.93 -5.06 -19.07
C GLU A 217 5.28 -5.91 -20.30
N GLY A 218 5.25 -5.29 -21.48
CA GLY A 218 5.62 -5.91 -22.74
C GLY A 218 5.31 -5.04 -23.95
N HIS A 219 5.51 -5.58 -25.13
CA HIS A 219 5.21 -4.88 -26.37
C HIS A 219 3.69 -4.79 -26.63
N SER A 220 3.23 -3.65 -27.13
CA SER A 220 1.81 -3.37 -27.39
C SER A 220 1.14 -4.32 -28.39
N ASP A 221 1.95 -4.99 -29.22
CA ASP A 221 1.46 -5.85 -30.30
C ASP A 221 1.08 -7.26 -29.78
N ASP A 222 1.37 -7.58 -28.52
CA ASP A 222 1.11 -8.89 -27.91
C ASP A 222 0.25 -8.77 -26.64
N ALA A 223 -0.92 -8.17 -26.79
CA ALA A 223 -1.87 -7.96 -25.69
C ALA A 223 -2.31 -9.28 -25.01
N GLU A 224 -2.37 -10.39 -25.75
CA GLU A 224 -2.75 -11.69 -25.18
C GLU A 224 -1.68 -12.25 -24.25
N THR A 225 -0.40 -12.15 -24.63
CA THR A 225 0.72 -12.54 -23.78
C THR A 225 0.81 -11.66 -22.54
N LEU A 226 0.60 -10.33 -22.69
CA LEU A 226 0.55 -9.41 -21.56
C LEU A 226 -0.57 -9.78 -20.59
N TYR A 227 -1.76 -10.06 -21.08
CA TYR A 227 -2.88 -10.48 -20.25
C TYR A 227 -2.63 -11.80 -19.51
N ARG A 228 -2.03 -12.79 -20.19
CA ARG A 228 -1.64 -14.06 -19.54
C ARG A 228 -0.60 -13.86 -18.46
N ARG A 229 0.43 -13.02 -18.70
CA ARG A 229 1.44 -12.66 -17.69
C ARG A 229 0.81 -11.97 -16.50
N ALA A 230 -0.04 -10.98 -16.71
CA ALA A 230 -0.75 -10.29 -15.65
C ALA A 230 -1.58 -11.26 -14.80
N ARG A 231 -2.31 -12.20 -15.41
CA ARG A 231 -3.09 -13.22 -14.70
C ARG A 231 -2.27 -14.25 -13.94
N SER A 232 -1.01 -14.46 -14.29
CA SER A 232 -0.09 -15.37 -13.58
C SER A 232 0.66 -14.69 -12.43
N SER A 233 0.45 -13.39 -12.21
CA SER A 233 0.95 -12.65 -11.05
C SER A 233 0.33 -13.17 -9.74
N PRO A 234 1.03 -13.02 -8.61
CA PRO A 234 0.60 -13.55 -7.32
C PRO A 234 -0.75 -13.02 -6.86
#